data_8a776fd6bd659996b104ce5392833af1
#
_entry.id   8a776fd6bd659996b104ce5392833af1
#
_cell.length_a   1.000
_cell.length_b   1.000
_cell.length_c   1.000
_cell.angle_alpha   90.00
_cell.angle_beta   90.00
_cell.angle_gamma   90.00
#
_symmetry.space_group_name_H-M   'P 1'
#
loop_
_entity.id
_entity.type
_entity.pdbx_description
1 polymer ?
#
loop_
_entity_poly.entity_id
_entity_poly.type
_entity_poly.pdbx_seq_one_letter_code
_entity_poly.pdbx_strand_id
1 'polypeptide(L)'
;GIVDLLNELNIDEIDGGVSGIPSGKIASKTKAQNTTYSWESVWIMVSGINIHLECCSFESQAELERICNNIYKYEPTEVLSKQNSKVGGTTIDGSRINVARPPFADSYQFYLRKFDSAPSVEPANLVHDKNKVIPIVMMDWMIKGQRNIAITGCQGCGKTTWLKSVVRFIPTEFNIRIQELMNELHLRYTYPLRNISEFQETETISEQ
;
A
#
# COMPACT_ATOMS: atom_id res chain seq x y z
N GLY A 1 -1.33 13.35 15.21
CA GLY A 1 -0.10 13.07 14.41
C GLY A 1 -0.35 12.02 13.34
N ILE A 2 0.72 11.50 12.68
CA ILE A 2 0.60 10.46 11.62
C ILE A 2 -0.14 9.21 12.14
N VAL A 3 0.09 8.84 13.40
CA VAL A 3 -0.59 7.70 14.03
C VAL A 3 -2.11 7.91 14.10
N ASP A 4 -2.54 9.13 14.36
CA ASP A 4 -3.98 9.45 14.40
C ASP A 4 -4.59 9.33 12.99
N LEU A 5 -3.87 9.77 11.96
CA LEU A 5 -4.30 9.60 10.56
C LEU A 5 -4.36 8.12 10.15
N LEU A 6 -3.44 7.30 10.66
CA LEU A 6 -3.46 5.85 10.42
C LEU A 6 -4.69 5.16 11.01
N ASN A 7 -5.24 5.69 12.08
CA ASN A 7 -6.43 5.14 12.72
C ASN A 7 -7.74 5.52 12.03
N GLU A 8 -7.71 6.50 11.12
CA GLU A 8 -8.89 6.87 10.34
C GLU A 8 -9.23 5.79 9.30
N LEU A 9 -10.47 5.28 9.36
CA LEU A 9 -10.90 4.12 8.58
C LEU A 9 -10.90 4.33 7.07
N ASN A 10 -11.03 5.57 6.61
CA ASN A 10 -11.21 5.89 5.20
C ASN A 10 -9.92 6.36 4.50
N ILE A 11 -8.80 6.37 5.18
CA ILE A 11 -7.51 6.75 4.59
C ILE A 11 -6.83 5.50 4.02
N ASP A 12 -6.50 5.54 2.74
CA ASP A 12 -5.82 4.46 2.02
C ASP A 12 -4.30 4.63 2.05
N GLU A 13 -3.82 5.87 1.83
CA GLU A 13 -2.39 6.21 1.77
C GLU A 13 -2.11 7.53 2.50
N ILE A 14 -0.90 7.66 3.02
CA ILE A 14 -0.35 8.87 3.64
C ILE A 14 1.03 9.13 3.03
N ASP A 15 1.20 10.30 2.44
CA ASP A 15 2.45 10.72 1.84
C ASP A 15 3.00 11.96 2.57
N GLY A 16 4.28 11.96 2.85
CA GLY A 16 4.94 13.06 3.53
C GLY A 16 6.19 13.53 2.81
N GLY A 17 6.37 14.85 2.72
CA GLY A 17 7.53 15.49 2.13
C GLY A 17 7.61 15.45 0.60
N VAL A 18 6.51 15.11 -0.10
CA VAL A 18 6.51 14.78 -1.54
C VAL A 18 6.17 15.93 -2.49
N SER A 19 5.81 17.09 -2.01
CA SER A 19 5.34 18.18 -2.87
C SER A 19 6.04 19.51 -2.55
N GLY A 20 6.16 20.37 -3.53
CA GLY A 20 6.56 21.76 -3.34
C GLY A 20 5.49 22.66 -2.71
N ILE A 21 4.33 22.11 -2.35
CA ILE A 21 3.22 22.84 -1.71
C ILE A 21 3.38 22.71 -0.19
N PRO A 22 3.70 23.81 0.53
CA PRO A 22 3.82 23.76 1.98
C PRO A 22 2.48 23.46 2.66
N SER A 23 2.54 22.72 3.75
CA SER A 23 1.41 22.44 4.64
C SER A 23 1.54 23.22 5.95
N GLY A 24 0.42 23.42 6.64
CA GLY A 24 0.37 24.05 7.96
C GLY A 24 0.51 25.57 7.95
N LYS A 25 0.65 26.13 9.14
CA LYS A 25 0.66 27.59 9.37
C LYS A 25 1.87 28.32 8.79
N ILE A 26 2.92 27.61 8.42
CA ILE A 26 4.18 28.17 7.89
C ILE A 26 4.06 28.48 6.40
N ALA A 27 3.09 27.91 5.70
CA ALA A 27 2.83 28.14 4.28
C ALA A 27 2.76 29.65 3.89
N SER A 28 2.32 30.52 4.80
CA SER A 28 2.22 31.95 4.56
C SER A 28 3.57 32.68 4.59
N LYS A 29 4.60 32.11 5.25
CA LYS A 29 5.93 32.74 5.42
C LYS A 29 6.92 32.28 4.36
N THR A 30 6.71 31.11 3.76
CA THR A 30 7.66 30.48 2.83
C THR A 30 7.49 30.93 1.37
N LYS A 31 6.56 31.80 1.05
CA LYS A 31 6.32 32.30 -0.32
C LYS A 31 7.53 32.94 -1.02
N ALA A 32 8.62 33.19 -0.31
CA ALA A 32 9.82 33.88 -0.85
C ALA A 32 10.94 32.90 -1.27
N GLN A 33 10.86 31.62 -1.01
CA GLN A 33 11.89 30.65 -1.39
C GLN A 33 11.37 29.71 -2.46
N ASN A 34 11.96 29.77 -3.65
CA ASN A 34 11.79 28.80 -4.73
C ASN A 34 12.40 27.45 -4.33
N THR A 35 11.80 26.78 -3.36
CA THR A 35 12.17 25.42 -3.02
C THR A 35 11.36 24.47 -3.92
N THR A 36 12.04 23.60 -4.63
CA THR A 36 11.44 22.57 -5.49
C THR A 36 10.79 21.45 -4.69
N TYR A 37 10.97 21.44 -3.38
CA TYR A 37 10.40 20.45 -2.45
C TYR A 37 9.92 21.15 -1.18
N SER A 38 9.00 20.50 -0.49
CA SER A 38 8.49 20.98 0.80
C SER A 38 8.40 19.82 1.79
N TRP A 39 9.21 19.89 2.83
CA TRP A 39 9.14 18.99 3.98
C TRP A 39 7.87 19.20 4.82
N GLU A 40 7.14 20.29 4.60
CA GLU A 40 5.87 20.59 5.27
C GLU A 40 4.68 19.90 4.62
N SER A 41 4.85 19.36 3.42
CA SER A 41 3.75 18.77 2.66
C SER A 41 3.30 17.42 3.26
N VAL A 42 2.01 17.32 3.50
CA VAL A 42 1.33 16.08 3.92
C VAL A 42 0.13 15.84 3.01
N TRP A 43 0.08 14.67 2.41
CA TRP A 43 -1.02 14.25 1.56
C TRP A 43 -1.63 12.97 2.09
N ILE A 44 -2.93 12.80 1.87
CA ILE A 44 -3.63 11.55 2.13
C ILE A 44 -4.39 11.13 0.88
N MET A 45 -4.55 9.83 0.71
CA MET A 45 -5.46 9.27 -0.28
C MET A 45 -6.70 8.71 0.41
N VAL A 46 -7.87 9.12 -0.06
CA VAL A 46 -9.17 8.65 0.43
C VAL A 46 -9.98 8.17 -0.77
N SER A 47 -10.26 6.89 -0.83
CA SER A 47 -11.02 6.28 -1.94
C SER A 47 -10.48 6.64 -3.33
N GLY A 48 -9.15 6.66 -3.47
CA GLY A 48 -8.46 6.97 -4.72
C GLY A 48 -8.34 8.47 -5.05
N ILE A 49 -8.75 9.37 -4.14
CA ILE A 49 -8.64 10.83 -4.29
C ILE A 49 -7.53 11.35 -3.39
N ASN A 50 -6.54 12.02 -3.98
CA ASN A 50 -5.47 12.68 -3.23
C ASN A 50 -5.95 14.01 -2.64
N ILE A 51 -5.74 14.19 -1.34
CA ILE A 51 -6.13 15.36 -0.58
C ILE A 51 -4.89 15.94 0.11
N HIS A 52 -4.59 17.21 -0.15
CA HIS A 52 -3.54 17.94 0.55
C HIS A 52 -4.03 18.39 1.93
N LEU A 53 -3.29 18.06 2.97
CA LEU A 53 -3.62 18.45 4.35
C LEU A 53 -2.88 19.73 4.71
N GLU A 54 -3.48 20.88 4.41
CA GLU A 54 -2.91 22.21 4.73
C GLU A 54 -2.74 22.46 6.24
N CYS A 55 -3.50 21.75 7.08
CA CYS A 55 -3.44 21.90 8.54
C CYS A 55 -2.30 21.09 9.18
N CYS A 56 -1.69 20.15 8.45
CA CYS A 56 -0.63 19.27 8.95
C CYS A 56 0.75 19.70 8.44
N SER A 57 1.75 19.62 9.32
CA SER A 57 3.13 19.91 8.98
C SER A 57 4.09 19.11 9.85
N PHE A 58 5.32 18.90 9.37
CA PHE A 58 6.38 18.23 10.14
C PHE A 58 7.16 19.19 11.04
N GLU A 59 6.77 20.49 11.11
CA GLU A 59 7.42 21.55 11.87
C GLU A 59 8.84 21.89 11.39
N SER A 60 9.64 20.91 10.98
CA SER A 60 11.00 21.10 10.47
C SER A 60 11.45 19.94 9.58
N GLN A 61 12.45 20.19 8.74
CA GLN A 61 13.10 19.16 7.95
C GLN A 61 13.73 18.07 8.84
N ALA A 62 14.30 18.44 9.98
CA ALA A 62 14.89 17.49 10.92
C ALA A 62 13.85 16.53 11.49
N GLU A 63 12.63 16.98 11.70
CA GLU A 63 11.53 16.13 12.16
C GLU A 63 11.10 15.15 11.06
N LEU A 64 10.99 15.58 9.80
CA LEU A 64 10.72 14.70 8.67
C LEU A 64 11.83 13.64 8.53
N GLU A 65 13.10 14.03 8.61
CA GLU A 65 14.22 13.08 8.60
C GLU A 65 14.13 12.07 9.73
N ARG A 66 13.79 12.51 10.93
CA ARG A 66 13.59 11.64 12.10
C ARG A 66 12.48 10.63 11.86
N ILE A 67 11.35 11.07 11.32
CA ILE A 67 10.23 10.21 10.97
C ILE A 67 10.66 9.20 9.90
N CYS A 68 11.25 9.66 8.81
CA CYS A 68 11.72 8.79 7.72
C CYS A 68 12.73 7.74 8.21
N ASN A 69 13.61 8.08 9.15
CA ASN A 69 14.59 7.15 9.70
C ASN A 69 14.00 6.14 10.69
N ASN A 70 12.80 6.34 11.18
CA ASN A 70 12.19 5.49 12.20
C ASN A 70 11.00 4.66 11.70
N ILE A 71 10.23 5.18 10.75
CA ILE A 71 8.93 4.62 10.37
C ILE A 71 9.01 3.22 9.73
N TYR A 72 10.13 2.87 9.08
CA TYR A 72 10.31 1.57 8.41
C TYR A 72 10.97 0.50 9.30
N LYS A 73 11.39 0.83 10.52
CA LYS A 73 12.26 -0.03 11.35
C LYS A 73 11.59 -1.27 11.94
N TYR A 74 10.32 -1.46 11.76
CA TYR A 74 9.65 -2.63 12.34
C TYR A 74 10.15 -3.95 11.73
N GLU A 75 10.18 -4.03 10.39
CA GLU A 75 10.78 -5.14 9.66
C GLU A 75 11.63 -4.59 8.51
N PRO A 76 12.79 -4.02 8.81
CA PRO A 76 13.62 -3.44 7.78
C PRO A 76 14.29 -4.55 6.97
N THR A 77 14.09 -4.54 5.66
CA THR A 77 14.92 -5.35 4.75
C THR A 77 16.33 -4.78 4.66
N GLU A 78 16.46 -3.47 4.81
CA GLU A 78 17.71 -2.74 4.66
C GLU A 78 17.71 -1.45 5.50
N VAL A 79 18.90 -0.88 5.71
CA VAL A 79 19.06 0.38 6.45
C VAL A 79 19.14 1.55 5.49
N LEU A 80 18.32 2.59 5.73
CA LEU A 80 18.35 3.82 4.96
C LEU A 80 19.71 4.53 5.15
N SER A 81 20.46 4.68 4.07
CA SER A 81 21.80 5.27 4.04
C SER A 81 22.00 6.06 2.75
N LYS A 82 23.16 6.73 2.59
CA LYS A 82 23.50 7.38 1.32
C LYS A 82 23.72 6.38 0.18
N GLN A 83 24.17 5.18 0.49
CA GLN A 83 24.38 4.10 -0.49
C GLN A 83 23.05 3.43 -0.81
N ASN A 84 22.19 3.28 0.19
CA ASN A 84 20.86 2.72 0.07
C ASN A 84 19.81 3.80 0.36
N SER A 85 19.55 4.64 -0.63
CA SER A 85 18.75 5.87 -0.49
C SER A 85 17.24 5.65 -0.61
N LYS A 86 16.82 4.40 -0.83
CA LYS A 86 15.42 3.98 -0.86
C LYS A 86 15.28 2.68 -0.07
N VAL A 87 14.36 2.65 0.87
CA VAL A 87 14.07 1.47 1.70
C VAL A 87 12.56 1.24 1.73
N GLY A 88 12.16 0.00 1.52
CA GLY A 88 10.79 -0.46 1.76
C GLY A 88 10.71 -1.24 3.06
N GLY A 89 9.52 -1.35 3.61
CA GLY A 89 9.26 -2.13 4.81
C GLY A 89 7.77 -2.30 5.06
N THR A 90 7.48 -3.00 6.15
CA THR A 90 6.13 -3.20 6.65
C THR A 90 6.04 -2.66 8.07
N THR A 91 4.95 -2.06 8.42
CA THR A 91 4.66 -1.60 9.79
C THR A 91 4.04 -2.75 10.59
N ILE A 92 3.90 -2.57 11.92
CA ILE A 92 3.37 -3.61 12.81
C ILE A 92 1.94 -4.05 12.46
N ASP A 93 1.15 -3.15 11.87
CA ASP A 93 -0.21 -3.39 11.41
C ASP A 93 -0.30 -4.01 10.00
N GLY A 94 0.85 -4.30 9.38
CA GLY A 94 0.91 -4.85 8.03
C GLY A 94 0.87 -3.79 6.92
N SER A 95 0.80 -2.51 7.25
CA SER A 95 0.83 -1.42 6.27
C SER A 95 2.20 -1.35 5.60
N ARG A 96 2.22 -1.04 4.31
CA ARG A 96 3.44 -0.93 3.51
C ARG A 96 4.00 0.47 3.60
N ILE A 97 5.30 0.56 3.73
CA ILE A 97 6.00 1.83 3.73
C ILE A 97 7.17 1.82 2.75
N ASN A 98 7.32 2.93 2.06
CA ASN A 98 8.50 3.22 1.26
C ASN A 98 9.06 4.56 1.74
N VAL A 99 10.35 4.59 1.98
CA VAL A 99 11.06 5.80 2.40
C VAL A 99 12.15 6.09 1.39
N ALA A 100 12.30 7.34 1.00
CA ALA A 100 13.34 7.80 0.11
C ALA A 100 14.06 9.02 0.69
N ARG A 101 15.33 9.17 0.32
CA ARG A 101 16.18 10.30 0.70
C ARG A 101 17.15 10.66 -0.43
N PRO A 102 17.84 11.80 -0.35
CA PRO A 102 18.94 12.09 -1.27
C PRO A 102 20.07 11.03 -1.20
N PRO A 103 20.68 10.62 -2.31
CA PRO A 103 20.54 11.19 -3.66
C PRO A 103 19.42 10.58 -4.53
N PHE A 104 18.71 9.57 -4.08
CA PHE A 104 17.63 8.92 -4.86
C PHE A 104 16.43 9.87 -5.06
N ALA A 105 16.08 10.63 -4.04
CA ALA A 105 15.05 11.67 -4.09
C ALA A 105 15.69 13.05 -3.83
N ASP A 106 14.99 14.12 -4.15
CA ASP A 106 15.45 15.49 -3.92
C ASP A 106 15.35 15.91 -2.44
N SER A 107 14.48 15.25 -1.67
CA SER A 107 14.38 15.42 -0.22
C SER A 107 14.01 14.10 0.48
N TYR A 108 13.94 14.12 1.81
CA TYR A 108 13.33 13.03 2.56
C TYR A 108 11.84 12.99 2.31
N GLN A 109 11.33 11.81 2.01
CA GLN A 109 9.93 11.58 1.75
C GLN A 109 9.55 10.14 2.10
N PHE A 110 8.29 9.93 2.46
CA PHE A 110 7.75 8.60 2.69
C PHE A 110 6.37 8.46 2.06
N TYR A 111 6.05 7.23 1.72
CA TYR A 111 4.76 6.79 1.21
C TYR A 111 4.31 5.63 2.06
N LEU A 112 3.21 5.81 2.77
CA LEU A 112 2.63 4.78 3.62
C LEU A 112 1.27 4.38 3.06
N ARG A 113 1.16 3.13 2.60
CA ARG A 113 -0.09 2.56 2.15
C ARG A 113 -0.65 1.67 3.23
N LYS A 114 -1.84 2.02 3.69
CA LYS A 114 -2.48 1.32 4.79
C LYS A 114 -2.83 -0.11 4.40
N PHE A 115 -2.62 -1.02 5.34
CA PHE A 115 -3.09 -2.38 5.19
C PHE A 115 -4.62 -2.42 5.25
N ASP A 116 -5.24 -2.88 4.16
CA ASP A 116 -6.68 -3.12 4.14
C ASP A 116 -6.97 -4.50 4.71
N SER A 117 -7.34 -4.53 5.99
CA SER A 117 -7.81 -5.72 6.69
C SER A 117 -9.28 -6.03 6.40
N ALA A 118 -9.90 -5.34 5.43
CA ALA A 118 -11.30 -5.57 5.12
C ALA A 118 -11.55 -7.06 4.84
N PRO A 119 -12.61 -7.62 5.43
CA PRO A 119 -12.99 -8.99 5.16
C PRO A 119 -13.27 -9.19 3.67
N SER A 120 -13.03 -10.40 3.19
CA SER A 120 -13.31 -10.75 1.79
C SER A 120 -14.71 -10.29 1.40
N VAL A 121 -14.75 -9.37 0.45
CA VAL A 121 -16.03 -8.88 -0.09
C VAL A 121 -16.69 -10.00 -0.89
N GLU A 122 -18.01 -10.15 -0.76
CA GLU A 122 -18.76 -11.10 -1.59
C GLU A 122 -18.62 -10.73 -3.08
N PRO A 123 -18.30 -11.67 -3.99
CA PRO A 123 -18.17 -11.40 -5.41
C PRO A 123 -19.40 -10.70 -6.00
N ALA A 124 -20.60 -11.00 -5.48
CA ALA A 124 -21.84 -10.36 -5.88
C ALA A 124 -21.92 -8.86 -5.60
N ASN A 125 -21.13 -8.36 -4.65
CA ASN A 125 -21.07 -6.94 -4.30
C ASN A 125 -20.02 -6.18 -5.14
N LEU A 126 -19.12 -6.91 -5.81
CA LEU A 126 -18.08 -6.33 -6.66
C LEU A 126 -18.50 -6.18 -8.12
N VAL A 127 -19.52 -6.93 -8.54
CA VAL A 127 -20.03 -6.86 -9.91
C VAL A 127 -21.30 -6.02 -9.95
N HIS A 128 -21.22 -4.87 -10.60
CA HIS A 128 -22.32 -3.89 -10.67
C HIS A 128 -23.22 -4.06 -11.91
N ASP A 129 -22.97 -5.06 -12.75
CA ASP A 129 -23.78 -5.34 -13.93
C ASP A 129 -25.13 -5.97 -13.56
N LYS A 130 -26.14 -5.71 -14.42
CA LYS A 130 -27.48 -6.33 -14.28
C LYS A 130 -27.42 -7.86 -14.33
N ASN A 131 -26.49 -8.42 -15.10
CA ASN A 131 -26.27 -9.83 -15.28
C ASN A 131 -25.13 -10.38 -14.40
N LYS A 132 -24.92 -9.79 -13.23
CA LYS A 132 -23.79 -10.12 -12.32
C LYS A 132 -23.64 -11.60 -11.98
N VAL A 133 -24.69 -12.38 -12.08
CA VAL A 133 -24.66 -13.84 -11.82
C VAL A 133 -23.79 -14.57 -12.84
N ILE A 134 -23.80 -14.16 -14.11
CA ILE A 134 -23.09 -14.85 -15.19
C ILE A 134 -21.56 -14.87 -14.95
N PRO A 135 -20.86 -13.72 -14.76
CA PRO A 135 -19.43 -13.75 -14.53
C PRO A 135 -19.05 -14.45 -13.23
N ILE A 136 -19.89 -14.41 -12.21
CA ILE A 136 -19.64 -15.09 -10.93
C ILE A 136 -19.69 -16.60 -11.11
N VAL A 137 -20.75 -17.13 -11.74
CA VAL A 137 -20.90 -18.56 -12.02
C VAL A 137 -19.80 -19.06 -12.96
N MET A 138 -19.46 -18.28 -13.98
CA MET A 138 -18.38 -18.61 -14.89
C MET A 138 -17.04 -18.71 -14.13
N MET A 139 -16.75 -17.79 -13.24
CA MET A 139 -15.55 -17.82 -12.41
C MET A 139 -15.51 -19.06 -11.50
N ASP A 140 -16.63 -19.41 -10.86
CA ASP A 140 -16.75 -20.60 -10.03
C ASP A 140 -16.45 -21.87 -10.84
N TRP A 141 -17.01 -21.98 -12.04
CA TRP A 141 -16.76 -23.13 -12.93
C TRP A 141 -15.32 -23.20 -13.41
N MET A 142 -14.71 -22.06 -13.76
CA MET A 142 -13.31 -21.99 -14.19
C MET A 142 -12.36 -22.42 -13.08
N ILE A 143 -12.59 -21.96 -11.85
CA ILE A 143 -11.78 -22.32 -10.69
C ILE A 143 -11.92 -23.79 -10.36
N LYS A 144 -13.14 -24.32 -10.25
CA LYS A 144 -13.39 -25.74 -10.02
C LYS A 144 -12.88 -26.62 -11.15
N GLY A 145 -12.90 -26.11 -12.37
CA GLY A 145 -12.34 -26.76 -13.54
C GLY A 145 -10.83 -26.61 -13.68
N GLN A 146 -10.13 -26.02 -12.68
CA GLN A 146 -8.67 -25.84 -12.63
C GLN A 146 -8.11 -25.14 -13.86
N ARG A 147 -8.80 -24.09 -14.33
CA ARG A 147 -8.37 -23.30 -15.48
C ARG A 147 -7.41 -22.20 -15.06
N ASN A 148 -6.47 -21.88 -15.94
CA ASN A 148 -5.63 -20.70 -15.76
C ASN A 148 -6.47 -19.44 -15.94
N ILE A 149 -6.40 -18.53 -14.97
CA ILE A 149 -7.18 -17.29 -14.95
C ILE A 149 -6.20 -16.12 -14.81
N ALA A 150 -6.32 -15.15 -15.69
CA ALA A 150 -5.59 -13.89 -15.59
C ALA A 150 -6.55 -12.75 -15.25
N ILE A 151 -6.26 -12.00 -14.17
CA ILE A 151 -7.04 -10.83 -13.76
C ILE A 151 -6.22 -9.59 -14.11
N THR A 152 -6.70 -8.82 -15.08
CA THR A 152 -6.02 -7.63 -15.60
C THR A 152 -6.90 -6.39 -15.50
N GLY A 153 -6.31 -5.22 -15.51
CA GLY A 153 -7.02 -3.94 -15.45
C GLY A 153 -6.11 -2.80 -14.98
N CYS A 154 -6.62 -1.57 -15.04
CA CYS A 154 -5.90 -0.39 -14.59
C CYS A 154 -5.61 -0.40 -13.08
N GLN A 155 -4.75 0.50 -12.63
CA GLN A 155 -4.47 0.68 -11.20
C GLN A 155 -5.75 1.11 -10.48
N GLY A 156 -5.98 0.58 -9.26
CA GLY A 156 -7.15 0.94 -8.44
C GLY A 156 -8.49 0.35 -8.90
N CYS A 157 -8.56 -0.46 -9.97
CA CYS A 157 -9.83 -1.04 -10.47
C CYS A 157 -10.31 -2.27 -9.68
N GLY A 158 -9.70 -2.61 -8.55
CA GLY A 158 -10.17 -3.68 -7.68
C GLY A 158 -9.67 -5.09 -8.01
N LYS A 159 -8.58 -5.25 -8.82
CA LYS A 159 -8.01 -6.58 -9.17
C LYS A 159 -7.72 -7.45 -7.94
N THR A 160 -7.02 -6.90 -6.96
CA THR A 160 -6.65 -7.60 -5.73
C THR A 160 -7.89 -7.95 -4.90
N THR A 161 -8.85 -7.03 -4.82
CA THR A 161 -10.12 -7.25 -4.12
C THR A 161 -10.94 -8.36 -4.78
N TRP A 162 -11.00 -8.37 -6.12
CA TRP A 162 -11.63 -9.44 -6.87
C TRP A 162 -10.95 -10.78 -6.65
N LEU A 163 -9.60 -10.82 -6.76
CA LEU A 163 -8.82 -12.03 -6.51
C LEU A 163 -9.08 -12.59 -5.10
N LYS A 164 -9.03 -11.75 -4.05
CA LYS A 164 -9.37 -12.15 -2.68
C LYS A 164 -10.77 -12.76 -2.60
N SER A 165 -11.74 -12.17 -3.30
CA SER A 165 -13.13 -12.61 -3.24
C SER A 165 -13.37 -13.98 -3.90
N VAL A 166 -12.69 -14.29 -5.01
CA VAL A 166 -12.89 -15.52 -5.76
C VAL A 166 -12.14 -16.73 -5.19
N VAL A 167 -11.19 -16.53 -4.29
CA VAL A 167 -10.50 -17.61 -3.56
C VAL A 167 -11.49 -18.55 -2.85
N ARG A 168 -12.65 -18.05 -2.44
CA ARG A 168 -13.72 -18.86 -1.83
C ARG A 168 -14.26 -19.99 -2.72
N PHE A 169 -14.14 -19.83 -4.06
CA PHE A 169 -14.59 -20.86 -5.01
C PHE A 169 -13.60 -22.02 -5.13
N ILE A 170 -12.38 -21.89 -4.62
CA ILE A 170 -11.42 -22.98 -4.56
C ILE A 170 -11.96 -24.04 -3.57
N PRO A 171 -12.14 -25.30 -3.97
CA PRO A 171 -12.57 -26.35 -3.07
C PRO A 171 -11.64 -26.47 -1.83
N THR A 172 -12.21 -26.83 -0.68
CA THR A 172 -11.50 -26.80 0.60
C THR A 172 -10.37 -27.81 0.73
N GLU A 173 -10.41 -28.87 -0.05
CA GLU A 173 -9.40 -29.91 -0.13
C GLU A 173 -8.10 -29.49 -0.85
N PHE A 174 -8.14 -28.36 -1.59
CA PHE A 174 -6.96 -27.88 -2.29
C PHE A 174 -6.10 -26.95 -1.42
N ASN A 175 -4.79 -27.18 -1.51
CA ASN A 175 -3.81 -26.29 -0.93
C ASN A 175 -3.63 -25.03 -1.80
N ILE A 176 -3.58 -23.87 -1.16
CA ILE A 176 -3.37 -22.58 -1.83
C ILE A 176 -1.92 -22.17 -1.64
N ARG A 177 -1.25 -21.82 -2.72
CA ARG A 177 0.10 -21.29 -2.74
C ARG A 177 0.07 -19.92 -3.39
N ILE A 178 0.61 -18.94 -2.70
CA ILE A 178 0.65 -17.54 -3.12
C ILE A 178 2.10 -17.16 -3.26
N GLN A 179 2.43 -16.52 -4.36
CA GLN A 179 3.73 -15.91 -4.60
C GLN A 179 3.51 -14.45 -4.95
N GLU A 180 4.11 -13.55 -4.19
CA GLU A 180 3.97 -12.10 -4.34
C GLU A 180 5.34 -11.43 -4.23
N LEU A 181 5.53 -10.34 -4.97
CA LEU A 181 6.69 -9.46 -4.78
C LEU A 181 6.62 -8.79 -3.41
N MET A 182 5.44 -8.41 -3.00
CA MET A 182 5.13 -7.85 -1.68
C MET A 182 3.81 -8.41 -1.21
N ASN A 183 3.73 -8.76 0.05
CA ASN A 183 2.59 -9.42 0.66
C ASN A 183 1.37 -8.48 0.69
N GLU A 184 0.42 -8.65 -0.24
CA GLU A 184 -0.79 -7.83 -0.37
C GLU A 184 -2.07 -8.61 -0.07
N LEU A 185 -2.07 -9.89 -0.38
CA LEU A 185 -3.28 -10.68 -0.35
C LEU A 185 -3.70 -11.04 1.08
N HIS A 186 -2.74 -11.32 1.96
CA HIS A 186 -2.99 -11.70 3.35
C HIS A 186 -4.15 -12.71 3.52
N LEU A 187 -4.19 -13.72 2.64
CA LEU A 187 -5.32 -14.66 2.58
C LEU A 187 -5.48 -15.50 3.83
N ARG A 188 -4.41 -15.70 4.62
CA ARG A 188 -4.48 -16.40 5.90
C ARG A 188 -5.40 -15.71 6.90
N TYR A 189 -5.44 -14.36 6.89
CA TYR A 189 -6.36 -13.60 7.74
C TYR A 189 -7.81 -13.73 7.26
N THR A 190 -8.00 -13.70 5.93
CA THR A 190 -9.32 -13.81 5.32
C THR A 190 -9.90 -15.22 5.42
N TYR A 191 -9.04 -16.24 5.30
CA TYR A 191 -9.43 -17.67 5.24
C TYR A 191 -8.61 -18.50 6.24
N PRO A 192 -8.77 -18.30 7.55
CA PRO A 192 -7.90 -18.88 8.58
C PRO A 192 -7.98 -20.42 8.66
N LEU A 193 -9.06 -21.01 8.14
CA LEU A 193 -9.26 -22.47 8.13
C LEU A 193 -8.76 -23.16 6.86
N ARG A 194 -8.09 -22.42 5.95
CA ARG A 194 -7.58 -22.94 4.69
C ARG A 194 -6.09 -23.25 4.80
N ASN A 195 -5.64 -24.27 4.05
CA ASN A 195 -4.21 -24.54 3.91
C ASN A 195 -3.60 -23.57 2.90
N ILE A 196 -3.03 -22.46 3.41
CA ILE A 196 -2.45 -21.39 2.61
C ILE A 196 -0.97 -21.22 2.97
N SER A 197 -0.10 -21.20 1.96
CA SER A 197 1.30 -20.80 2.10
C SER A 197 1.53 -19.54 1.25
N GLU A 198 2.11 -18.53 1.88
CA GLU A 198 2.46 -17.26 1.29
C GLU A 198 3.97 -17.17 1.16
N PHE A 199 4.45 -16.88 -0.05
CA PHE A 199 5.87 -16.73 -0.38
C PHE A 199 6.07 -15.33 -0.92
N GLN A 200 7.07 -14.65 -0.40
CA GLN A 200 7.51 -13.37 -0.90
C GLN A 200 8.75 -13.59 -1.76
N GLU A 201 8.79 -12.98 -2.95
CA GLU A 201 10.00 -12.93 -3.75
C GLU A 201 11.03 -12.06 -3.03
N THR A 202 12.17 -12.67 -2.71
CA THR A 202 13.37 -11.92 -2.36
C THR A 202 14.15 -11.70 -3.65
N GLU A 203 14.48 -10.45 -3.98
CA GLU A 203 15.45 -10.16 -5.03
C GLU A 203 16.78 -10.77 -4.63
N THR A 204 17.00 -12.03 -4.96
CA THR A 204 18.34 -12.59 -5.00
C THR A 204 18.97 -12.00 -6.24
N ILE A 205 19.78 -10.97 -6.06
CA ILE A 205 20.71 -10.51 -7.06
C ILE A 205 21.67 -11.67 -7.27
N SER A 206 21.38 -12.51 -8.24
CA SER A 206 22.37 -13.44 -8.78
C SER A 206 23.34 -12.63 -9.63
N GLU A 207 24.29 -11.96 -8.99
CA GLU A 207 25.54 -11.63 -9.66
C GLU A 207 26.28 -12.95 -9.91
N GLN A 208 26.16 -13.46 -11.11
CA GLN A 208 27.13 -14.34 -11.75
C GLN A 208 27.26 -13.99 -13.22
#